data_654842a3b0906b1665c0362cb9798543
#
_entry.id   654842a3b0906b1665c0362cb9798543
#
_cell.length_a   1.000
_cell.length_b   1.000
_cell.length_c   1.000
_cell.angle_alpha   90.00
_cell.angle_beta   90.00
_cell.angle_gamma   90.00
#
_symmetry.space_group_name_H-M   'P 1'
#
loop_
_entity.id
_entity.type
_entity.pdbx_description
1 polymer ?
#
loop_
_entity_poly.entity_id
_entity_poly.type
_entity_poly.pdbx_seq_one_letter_code
_entity_poly.pdbx_strand_id
1 'polypeptide(L)'
;MDYSDSGMVVIAYLGSNIVGLMFLFVAYRWSQIARGMFALMFGYAAWINYNLSHTEPDAYLDYAEYALGFYADFIGGWFSQNITFFVTLIAAGQLLIAVGMVLRKTFVTLACIGVIIFLTAIAPLGFYAAFPFSITVSFAAFLIIKKDDKQFVWRLKKNLKSAQESLLTERTGSSLLGPWAG
;
A
#
# COMPACT_ATOMS: atom_id res chain seq x y z
N MET A 1 22.26 3.93 -23.83
CA MET A 1 21.00 3.47 -23.27
C MET A 1 20.43 2.43 -24.23
N ASP A 2 20.35 1.16 -23.83
CA ASP A 2 19.96 0.06 -24.72
C ASP A 2 18.43 0.08 -24.90
N TYR A 3 17.91 -0.22 -26.08
CA TYR A 3 16.46 -0.19 -26.40
C TYR A 3 15.66 -1.17 -25.53
N SER A 4 16.30 -2.22 -25.02
CA SER A 4 15.74 -3.19 -24.08
C SER A 4 15.47 -2.58 -22.69
N ASP A 5 16.34 -1.69 -22.19
CA ASP A 5 16.18 -1.02 -20.90
C ASP A 5 15.00 -0.05 -20.91
N SER A 6 14.83 0.70 -22.01
CA SER A 6 13.70 1.62 -22.17
C SER A 6 12.35 0.91 -22.14
N GLY A 7 12.26 -0.29 -22.74
CA GLY A 7 11.04 -1.10 -22.76
C GLY A 7 10.65 -1.61 -21.37
N MET A 8 11.60 -2.13 -20.60
CA MET A 8 11.35 -2.63 -19.24
C MET A 8 10.90 -1.51 -18.29
N VAL A 9 11.51 -0.33 -18.40
CA VAL A 9 11.15 0.84 -17.60
C VAL A 9 9.70 1.29 -17.88
N VAL A 10 9.29 1.33 -19.15
CA VAL A 10 7.91 1.68 -19.53
C VAL A 10 6.92 0.62 -19.02
N ILE A 11 7.23 -0.66 -19.11
CA ILE A 11 6.37 -1.74 -18.59
C ILE A 11 6.22 -1.63 -17.08
N ALA A 12 7.30 -1.39 -16.34
CA ALA A 12 7.27 -1.22 -14.91
C ALA A 12 6.43 0.00 -14.50
N TYR A 13 6.55 1.10 -15.22
CA TYR A 13 5.79 2.31 -15.01
C TYR A 13 4.29 2.11 -15.26
N LEU A 14 3.92 1.51 -16.39
CA LEU A 14 2.51 1.20 -16.69
C LEU A 14 1.94 0.20 -15.68
N GLY A 15 2.71 -0.84 -15.34
CA GLY A 15 2.32 -1.85 -14.36
C GLY A 15 2.05 -1.25 -12.99
N SER A 16 2.91 -0.36 -12.50
CA SER A 16 2.72 0.30 -11.22
C SER A 16 1.44 1.16 -11.19
N ASN A 17 1.14 1.88 -12.27
CA ASN A 17 -0.08 2.68 -12.34
C ASN A 17 -1.35 1.83 -12.42
N ILE A 18 -1.33 0.67 -13.09
CA ILE A 18 -2.42 -0.31 -13.08
C ILE A 18 -2.64 -0.82 -11.64
N VAL A 19 -1.56 -1.15 -10.93
CA VAL A 19 -1.63 -1.56 -9.51
C VAL A 19 -2.21 -0.43 -8.65
N GLY A 20 -1.85 0.83 -8.90
CA GLY A 20 -2.44 1.99 -8.23
C GLY A 20 -3.96 2.08 -8.40
N LEU A 21 -4.45 1.90 -9.63
CA LEU A 21 -5.89 1.86 -9.92
C LEU A 21 -6.58 0.66 -9.24
N MET A 22 -5.91 -0.49 -9.17
CA MET A 22 -6.41 -1.66 -8.43
C MET A 22 -6.54 -1.34 -6.93
N PHE A 23 -5.54 -0.69 -6.31
CA PHE A 23 -5.64 -0.23 -4.92
C PHE A 23 -6.84 0.68 -4.71
N LEU A 24 -7.07 1.63 -5.61
CA LEU A 24 -8.18 2.57 -5.55
C LEU A 24 -9.53 1.84 -5.65
N PHE A 25 -9.68 0.94 -6.61
CA PHE A 25 -10.89 0.13 -6.79
C PHE A 25 -11.18 -0.74 -5.57
N VAL A 26 -10.15 -1.46 -5.05
CA VAL A 26 -10.30 -2.33 -3.88
C VAL A 26 -10.61 -1.51 -2.62
N ALA A 27 -9.97 -0.34 -2.44
CA ALA A 27 -10.27 0.57 -1.32
C ALA A 27 -11.71 1.09 -1.36
N TYR A 28 -12.22 1.36 -2.58
CA TYR A 28 -13.61 1.78 -2.77
C TYR A 28 -14.60 0.66 -2.46
N ARG A 29 -14.32 -0.57 -2.87
CA ARG A 29 -15.26 -1.71 -2.81
C ARG A 29 -15.10 -2.57 -1.55
N TRP A 30 -13.85 -2.77 -1.10
CA TRP A 30 -13.49 -3.66 0.01
C TRP A 30 -12.34 -3.07 0.84
N SER A 31 -12.63 -2.04 1.64
CA SER A 31 -11.63 -1.28 2.38
C SER A 31 -10.73 -2.15 3.29
N GLN A 32 -11.29 -3.19 3.92
CA GLN A 32 -10.50 -4.11 4.75
C GLN A 32 -9.49 -4.93 3.94
N ILE A 33 -9.85 -5.35 2.70
CA ILE A 33 -8.91 -6.03 1.80
C ILE A 33 -7.81 -5.06 1.37
N ALA A 34 -8.18 -3.83 1.02
CA ALA A 34 -7.21 -2.79 0.67
C ALA A 34 -6.21 -2.56 1.81
N ARG A 35 -6.63 -2.55 3.07
CA ARG A 35 -5.73 -2.45 4.24
C ARG A 35 -4.71 -3.59 4.27
N GLY A 36 -5.15 -4.83 4.00
CA GLY A 36 -4.24 -5.98 3.87
C GLY A 36 -3.22 -5.78 2.74
N MET A 37 -3.65 -5.28 1.59
CA MET A 37 -2.76 -4.96 0.47
C MET A 37 -1.75 -3.86 0.84
N PHE A 38 -2.19 -2.80 1.54
CA PHE A 38 -1.29 -1.75 2.05
C PHE A 38 -0.27 -2.32 3.04
N ALA A 39 -0.70 -3.18 3.96
CA ALA A 39 0.19 -3.81 4.92
C ALA A 39 1.28 -4.65 4.24
N LEU A 40 0.92 -5.44 3.23
CA LEU A 40 1.87 -6.23 2.45
C LEU A 40 2.81 -5.33 1.64
N MET A 41 2.29 -4.32 0.95
CA MET A 41 3.09 -3.41 0.12
C MET A 41 4.11 -2.64 0.97
N PHE A 42 3.67 -2.02 2.07
CA PHE A 42 4.57 -1.24 2.93
C PHE A 42 5.51 -2.12 3.74
N GLY A 43 5.08 -3.32 4.15
CA GLY A 43 5.96 -4.29 4.81
C GLY A 43 7.08 -4.78 3.89
N TYR A 44 6.74 -5.10 2.63
CA TYR A 44 7.72 -5.47 1.63
C TYR A 44 8.67 -4.32 1.27
N ALA A 45 8.14 -3.12 1.10
CA ALA A 45 8.95 -1.93 0.85
C ALA A 45 9.91 -1.63 2.00
N ALA A 46 9.45 -1.77 3.26
CA ALA A 46 10.31 -1.61 4.44
C ALA A 46 11.46 -2.62 4.43
N TRP A 47 11.18 -3.87 4.11
CA TRP A 47 12.19 -4.92 4.03
C TRP A 47 13.21 -4.64 2.93
N ILE A 48 12.76 -4.29 1.71
CA ILE A 48 13.67 -3.94 0.60
C ILE A 48 14.53 -2.73 0.96
N ASN A 49 13.90 -1.63 1.41
CA ASN A 49 14.63 -0.40 1.73
C ASN A 49 15.68 -0.62 2.82
N TYR A 50 15.32 -1.39 3.86
CA TYR A 50 16.30 -1.73 4.90
C TYR A 50 17.49 -2.50 4.33
N ASN A 51 17.23 -3.56 3.56
CA ASN A 51 18.33 -4.38 3.02
C ASN A 51 19.17 -3.58 2.01
N LEU A 52 18.55 -2.95 1.03
CA LEU A 52 19.26 -2.25 -0.04
C LEU A 52 20.09 -1.09 0.49
N SER A 53 19.60 -0.35 1.50
CA SER A 53 20.38 0.74 2.10
C SER A 53 21.64 0.28 2.85
N HIS A 54 21.71 -1.00 3.19
CA HIS A 54 22.88 -1.59 3.85
C HIS A 54 23.81 -2.36 2.91
N THR A 55 23.29 -2.82 1.76
CA THR A 55 24.09 -3.59 0.78
C THR A 55 24.56 -2.73 -0.38
N GLU A 56 23.69 -1.85 -0.90
CA GLU A 56 23.96 -1.03 -2.08
C GLU A 56 23.37 0.39 -1.91
N PRO A 57 23.87 1.17 -0.93
CA PRO A 57 23.30 2.49 -0.61
C PRO A 57 23.31 3.45 -1.80
N ASP A 58 24.34 3.38 -2.64
CA ASP A 58 24.49 4.28 -3.79
C ASP A 58 23.39 4.13 -4.84
N ALA A 59 22.65 3.00 -4.86
CA ALA A 59 21.49 2.83 -5.73
C ALA A 59 20.38 3.89 -5.52
N TYR A 60 20.37 4.54 -4.37
CA TYR A 60 19.42 5.63 -4.09
C TYR A 60 19.81 6.96 -4.74
N LEU A 61 21.05 7.11 -5.23
CA LEU A 61 21.49 8.34 -5.90
C LEU A 61 20.86 8.47 -7.30
N ASP A 62 20.48 7.36 -7.93
CA ASP A 62 19.82 7.34 -9.23
C ASP A 62 18.48 8.07 -9.23
N TYR A 63 17.84 8.19 -8.04
CA TYR A 63 16.59 8.95 -7.90
C TYR A 63 16.75 10.45 -8.22
N ALA A 64 17.97 10.98 -8.16
CA ALA A 64 18.23 12.38 -8.49
C ALA A 64 18.01 12.68 -9.99
N GLU A 65 18.14 11.68 -10.88
CA GLU A 65 18.09 11.87 -12.34
C GLU A 65 16.74 12.45 -12.82
N TYR A 66 15.63 12.02 -12.20
CA TYR A 66 14.28 12.43 -12.60
C TYR A 66 13.55 13.24 -11.52
N ALA A 67 14.23 13.53 -10.41
CA ALA A 67 13.68 14.33 -9.33
C ALA A 67 13.57 15.82 -9.70
N LEU A 68 12.63 16.52 -9.07
CA LEU A 68 12.60 17.97 -9.13
C LEU A 68 13.91 18.56 -8.55
N GLY A 69 14.39 19.68 -9.12
CA GLY A 69 15.72 20.23 -8.85
C GLY A 69 16.11 20.28 -7.36
N PHE A 70 15.23 20.79 -6.50
CA PHE A 70 15.52 20.86 -5.06
C PHE A 70 15.65 19.46 -4.38
N TYR A 71 14.96 18.42 -4.92
CA TYR A 71 15.15 17.03 -4.47
C TYR A 71 16.48 16.46 -5.00
N ALA A 72 16.82 16.76 -6.25
CA ALA A 72 18.10 16.36 -6.83
C ALA A 72 19.28 16.95 -6.03
N ASP A 73 19.21 18.24 -5.68
CA ASP A 73 20.20 18.91 -4.85
C ASP A 73 20.31 18.28 -3.44
N PHE A 74 19.19 17.95 -2.83
CA PHE A 74 19.15 17.26 -1.54
C PHE A 74 19.78 15.87 -1.62
N ILE A 75 19.44 15.09 -2.66
CA ILE A 75 19.95 13.72 -2.87
C ILE A 75 21.47 13.77 -3.11
N GLY A 76 21.95 14.66 -3.98
CA GLY A 76 23.37 14.81 -4.26
C GLY A 76 24.18 15.45 -3.12
N GLY A 77 23.50 16.14 -2.19
CA GLY A 77 24.12 16.85 -1.07
C GLY A 77 24.11 16.04 0.24
N TRP A 78 23.28 16.46 1.19
CA TRP A 78 23.29 15.90 2.54
C TRP A 78 22.80 14.44 2.60
N PHE A 79 21.84 14.06 1.78
CA PHE A 79 21.32 12.68 1.73
C PHE A 79 22.43 11.71 1.29
N SER A 80 23.23 12.03 0.26
CA SER A 80 24.32 11.16 -0.23
C SER A 80 25.35 10.78 0.83
N GLN A 81 25.55 11.65 1.81
CA GLN A 81 26.48 11.40 2.92
C GLN A 81 25.88 10.53 4.05
N ASN A 82 24.54 10.33 4.04
CA ASN A 82 23.82 9.69 5.14
C ASN A 82 22.72 8.73 4.64
N ILE A 83 22.88 8.13 3.46
CA ILE A 83 21.85 7.31 2.78
C ILE A 83 21.28 6.24 3.70
N THR A 84 22.14 5.40 4.28
CA THR A 84 21.74 4.30 5.14
C THR A 84 20.89 4.78 6.32
N PHE A 85 21.25 5.89 6.95
CA PHE A 85 20.47 6.47 8.05
C PHE A 85 19.08 6.90 7.61
N PHE A 86 18.98 7.69 6.53
CA PHE A 86 17.68 8.18 6.04
C PHE A 86 16.78 7.06 5.55
N VAL A 87 17.33 6.12 4.79
CA VAL A 87 16.54 5.03 4.24
C VAL A 87 16.13 4.03 5.32
N THR A 88 16.95 3.82 6.34
CA THR A 88 16.54 3.03 7.53
C THR A 88 15.39 3.70 8.27
N LEU A 89 15.40 5.02 8.40
CA LEU A 89 14.28 5.77 8.99
C LEU A 89 13.00 5.66 8.14
N ILE A 90 13.13 5.74 6.81
CA ILE A 90 12.04 5.51 5.86
C ILE A 90 11.49 4.09 6.03
N ALA A 91 12.35 3.07 6.07
CA ALA A 91 11.95 1.68 6.25
C ALA A 91 11.21 1.46 7.58
N ALA A 92 11.68 2.07 8.67
CA ALA A 92 10.98 2.04 9.96
C ALA A 92 9.58 2.68 9.88
N GLY A 93 9.45 3.84 9.21
CA GLY A 93 8.16 4.48 8.97
C GLY A 93 7.22 3.63 8.14
N GLN A 94 7.72 2.99 7.10
CA GLN A 94 6.96 2.05 6.26
C GLN A 94 6.48 0.83 7.07
N LEU A 95 7.32 0.28 7.94
CA LEU A 95 6.94 -0.82 8.82
C LEU A 95 5.84 -0.41 9.79
N LEU A 96 5.92 0.80 10.38
CA LEU A 96 4.87 1.34 11.25
C LEU A 96 3.53 1.51 10.50
N ILE A 97 3.57 1.95 9.25
CA ILE A 97 2.38 2.02 8.38
C ILE A 97 1.80 0.61 8.18
N ALA A 98 2.64 -0.37 7.81
CA ALA A 98 2.21 -1.75 7.58
C ALA A 98 1.52 -2.35 8.82
N VAL A 99 2.13 -2.18 10.00
CA VAL A 99 1.55 -2.64 11.27
C VAL A 99 0.25 -1.90 11.59
N GLY A 100 0.22 -0.58 11.42
CA GLY A 100 -0.96 0.23 11.68
C GLY A 100 -2.16 -0.16 10.81
N MET A 101 -1.93 -0.59 9.56
CA MET A 101 -2.99 -1.05 8.66
C MET A 101 -3.71 -2.32 9.14
N VAL A 102 -3.04 -3.21 9.86
CA VAL A 102 -3.66 -4.43 10.40
C VAL A 102 -4.30 -4.24 11.76
N LEU A 103 -3.99 -3.16 12.46
CA LEU A 103 -4.55 -2.82 13.76
C LEU A 103 -6.01 -2.32 13.65
N ARG A 104 -6.46 -1.50 14.60
CA ARG A 104 -7.83 -0.99 14.65
C ARG A 104 -7.91 0.49 15.01
N LYS A 105 -9.07 1.09 14.76
CA LYS A 105 -9.41 2.46 15.19
C LYS A 105 -8.36 3.50 14.75
N THR A 106 -7.81 4.25 15.70
CA THR A 106 -6.86 5.34 15.47
C THR A 106 -5.61 4.90 14.74
N PHE A 107 -5.10 3.68 14.99
CA PHE A 107 -3.91 3.18 14.31
C PHE A 107 -4.09 3.07 12.79
N VAL A 108 -5.28 2.63 12.33
CA VAL A 108 -5.60 2.61 10.89
C VAL A 108 -5.61 4.01 10.31
N THR A 109 -6.20 4.97 11.02
CA THR A 109 -6.24 6.36 10.57
C THR A 109 -4.83 6.96 10.49
N LEU A 110 -3.99 6.73 11.51
CA LEU A 110 -2.60 7.17 11.52
C LEU A 110 -1.79 6.52 10.39
N ALA A 111 -1.98 5.22 10.16
CA ALA A 111 -1.33 4.52 9.05
C ALA A 111 -1.73 5.11 7.69
N CYS A 112 -3.03 5.37 7.47
CA CYS A 112 -3.49 6.01 6.23
C CYS A 112 -2.92 7.42 6.05
N ILE A 113 -2.84 8.21 7.12
CA ILE A 113 -2.18 9.52 7.09
C ILE A 113 -0.70 9.35 6.74
N GLY A 114 -0.03 8.39 7.36
CA GLY A 114 1.37 8.04 7.05
C GLY A 114 1.57 7.67 5.58
N VAL A 115 0.67 6.86 4.99
CA VAL A 115 0.67 6.55 3.55
C VAL A 115 0.58 7.84 2.72
N ILE A 116 -0.38 8.71 3.02
CA ILE A 116 -0.59 9.95 2.25
C ILE A 116 0.64 10.84 2.34
N ILE A 117 1.18 11.07 3.54
CA ILE A 117 2.38 11.88 3.74
C ILE A 117 3.56 11.28 2.97
N PHE A 118 3.82 9.99 3.14
CA PHE A 118 4.94 9.30 2.51
C PHE A 118 4.87 9.36 0.99
N LEU A 119 3.74 8.95 0.39
CA LEU A 119 3.57 8.92 -1.06
C LEU A 119 3.56 10.31 -1.68
N THR A 120 3.03 11.32 -0.98
CA THR A 120 3.08 12.70 -1.44
C THR A 120 4.51 13.25 -1.36
N ALA A 121 5.26 12.89 -0.30
CA ALA A 121 6.65 13.31 -0.16
C ALA A 121 7.57 12.72 -1.24
N ILE A 122 7.34 11.49 -1.70
CA ILE A 122 8.14 10.88 -2.77
C ILE A 122 7.65 11.25 -4.18
N ALA A 123 6.46 11.82 -4.33
CA ALA A 123 5.92 12.17 -5.66
C ALA A 123 6.87 13.09 -6.48
N PRO A 124 7.60 14.06 -5.87
CA PRO A 124 8.57 14.90 -6.58
C PRO A 124 9.80 14.15 -7.14
N LEU A 125 10.03 12.89 -6.76
CA LEU A 125 11.02 12.01 -7.36
C LEU A 125 10.62 11.57 -8.78
N GLY A 126 9.42 11.93 -9.22
CA GLY A 126 8.95 11.79 -10.58
C GLY A 126 8.78 10.33 -11.01
N PHE A 127 9.46 9.99 -12.11
CA PHE A 127 9.31 8.68 -12.75
C PHE A 127 9.69 7.50 -11.85
N TYR A 128 10.76 7.61 -11.08
CA TYR A 128 11.20 6.57 -10.13
C TYR A 128 10.25 6.37 -8.95
N ALA A 129 9.44 7.38 -8.61
CA ALA A 129 8.34 7.24 -7.65
C ALA A 129 7.03 6.76 -8.31
N ALA A 130 7.10 6.31 -9.57
CA ALA A 130 5.96 5.84 -10.37
C ALA A 130 4.80 6.85 -10.42
N PHE A 131 5.11 8.16 -10.45
CA PHE A 131 4.06 9.18 -10.60
C PHE A 131 3.23 8.91 -11.88
N PRO A 132 1.87 8.91 -11.87
CA PRO A 132 0.97 9.34 -10.79
C PRO A 132 0.50 8.26 -9.80
N PHE A 133 1.11 7.05 -9.77
CA PHE A 133 0.79 5.98 -8.82
C PHE A 133 0.71 6.48 -7.37
N SER A 134 1.69 7.27 -6.93
CA SER A 134 1.74 7.82 -5.57
C SER A 134 0.49 8.63 -5.22
N ILE A 135 -0.04 9.42 -6.13
CA ILE A 135 -1.27 10.20 -5.94
C ILE A 135 -2.50 9.28 -5.89
N THR A 136 -2.59 8.33 -6.81
CA THR A 136 -3.71 7.38 -6.89
C THR A 136 -3.82 6.54 -5.61
N VAL A 137 -2.69 6.04 -5.11
CA VAL A 137 -2.65 5.21 -3.89
C VAL A 137 -2.85 6.07 -2.63
N SER A 138 -2.40 7.32 -2.61
CA SER A 138 -2.76 8.27 -1.53
C SER A 138 -4.27 8.48 -1.45
N PHE A 139 -4.94 8.59 -2.60
CA PHE A 139 -6.40 8.71 -2.62
C PHE A 139 -7.10 7.42 -2.16
N ALA A 140 -6.55 6.25 -2.47
CA ALA A 140 -7.04 4.97 -1.93
C ALA A 140 -6.95 4.93 -0.39
N ALA A 141 -5.85 5.40 0.20
CA ALA A 141 -5.72 5.52 1.66
C ALA A 141 -6.73 6.51 2.26
N PHE A 142 -7.00 7.64 1.59
CA PHE A 142 -8.05 8.56 1.99
C PHE A 142 -9.45 7.91 1.99
N LEU A 143 -9.77 7.08 0.99
CA LEU A 143 -11.03 6.34 0.96
C LEU A 143 -11.16 5.39 2.15
N ILE A 144 -10.08 4.73 2.58
CA ILE A 144 -10.08 3.89 3.78
C ILE A 144 -10.44 4.73 5.02
N ILE A 145 -9.85 5.92 5.18
CA ILE A 145 -10.21 6.80 6.31
C ILE A 145 -11.71 7.08 6.36
N LYS A 146 -12.35 7.26 5.20
CA LYS A 146 -13.75 7.64 5.07
C LYS A 146 -14.73 6.47 5.19
N LYS A 147 -14.37 5.29 4.67
CA LYS A 147 -15.31 4.17 4.45
C LYS A 147 -15.08 2.96 5.35
N ASP A 148 -13.86 2.77 5.88
CA ASP A 148 -13.52 1.58 6.65
C ASP A 148 -14.11 1.64 8.07
N ASP A 149 -14.61 0.50 8.56
CA ASP A 149 -15.10 0.34 9.94
C ASP A 149 -13.97 0.34 10.99
N LYS A 150 -12.73 0.31 10.53
CA LYS A 150 -11.49 0.34 11.34
C LYS A 150 -11.43 -0.75 12.41
N GLN A 151 -12.06 -1.90 12.14
CA GLN A 151 -11.88 -3.10 12.93
C GLN A 151 -10.59 -3.83 12.55
N PHE A 152 -10.18 -4.85 13.30
CA PHE A 152 -9.04 -5.66 12.92
C PHE A 152 -9.25 -6.36 11.56
N VAL A 153 -8.25 -6.37 10.70
CA VAL A 153 -8.32 -6.97 9.36
C VAL A 153 -8.75 -8.45 9.40
N TRP A 154 -8.31 -9.22 10.41
CA TRP A 154 -8.66 -10.64 10.55
C TRP A 154 -10.10 -10.92 10.97
N ARG A 155 -10.89 -9.92 11.41
CA ARG A 155 -12.32 -10.09 11.71
C ARG A 155 -13.16 -10.38 10.47
N LEU A 156 -12.68 -10.02 9.28
CA LEU A 156 -13.36 -10.33 8.02
C LEU A 156 -13.69 -11.83 7.90
N LYS A 157 -12.74 -12.71 8.24
CA LYS A 157 -12.94 -14.17 8.23
C LYS A 157 -14.07 -14.65 9.15
N LYS A 158 -14.22 -14.02 10.33
CA LYS A 158 -15.24 -14.41 11.29
C LYS A 158 -16.65 -14.03 10.80
N ASN A 159 -16.79 -12.84 10.22
CA ASN A 159 -18.08 -12.38 9.70
C ASN A 159 -18.52 -13.18 8.47
N LEU A 160 -17.58 -13.56 7.58
CA LEU A 160 -17.88 -14.42 6.42
C LEU A 160 -18.31 -15.82 6.87
N LYS A 161 -17.65 -16.41 7.88
CA LYS A 161 -17.99 -17.73 8.39
C LYS A 161 -19.36 -17.73 9.06
N SER A 162 -19.69 -16.75 9.89
CA SER A 162 -21.01 -16.63 10.53
C SER A 162 -22.12 -16.37 9.52
N ALA A 163 -21.88 -15.57 8.46
CA ALA A 163 -22.84 -15.37 7.39
C ALA A 163 -23.09 -16.67 6.59
N GLN A 164 -22.05 -17.47 6.33
CA GLN A 164 -22.17 -18.75 5.66
C GLN A 164 -22.92 -19.78 6.51
N GLU A 165 -22.66 -19.83 7.82
CA GLU A 165 -23.36 -20.70 8.76
C GLU A 165 -24.84 -20.34 8.84
N SER A 166 -25.21 -19.05 8.87
CA SER A 166 -26.61 -18.62 8.88
C SER A 166 -27.36 -19.01 7.60
N LEU A 167 -26.72 -18.87 6.43
CA LEU A 167 -27.31 -19.30 5.16
C LEU A 167 -27.49 -20.81 5.06
N LEU A 168 -26.58 -21.59 5.63
CA LEU A 168 -26.71 -23.06 5.68
C LEU A 168 -27.85 -23.47 6.62
N THR A 169 -28.00 -22.80 7.77
CA THR A 169 -29.08 -23.07 8.73
C THR A 169 -30.46 -22.74 8.14
N GLU A 170 -30.55 -21.64 7.40
CA GLU A 170 -31.77 -21.22 6.72
C GLU A 170 -32.17 -22.21 5.61
N ARG A 171 -31.21 -22.73 4.85
CA ARG A 171 -31.42 -23.77 3.83
C ARG A 171 -31.88 -25.10 4.43
N THR A 172 -31.28 -25.52 5.52
CA THR A 172 -31.69 -26.77 6.21
C THR A 172 -33.02 -26.64 6.91
N GLY A 173 -33.32 -25.46 7.50
CA GLY A 173 -34.62 -25.19 8.13
C GLY A 173 -35.77 -25.19 7.12
N SER A 174 -35.57 -24.61 5.93
CA SER A 174 -36.58 -24.58 4.86
C SER A 174 -36.82 -25.97 4.22
N SER A 175 -35.81 -26.84 4.24
CA SER A 175 -35.96 -28.21 3.71
C SER A 175 -36.69 -29.17 4.66
N LEU A 176 -36.80 -28.83 5.96
CA LEU A 176 -37.54 -29.63 6.96
C LEU A 176 -39.05 -29.28 7.00
N LEU A 177 -39.44 -28.12 6.45
CA LEU A 177 -40.83 -27.77 6.23
C LEU A 177 -41.22 -28.27 4.84
N GLY A 178 -41.45 -29.58 4.73
CA GLY A 178 -41.86 -30.24 3.50
C GLY A 178 -43.23 -29.72 2.98
N PRO A 179 -43.58 -29.95 1.67
CA PRO A 179 -44.73 -29.41 0.99
C PRO A 179 -46.11 -29.96 1.46
N TRP A 180 -46.19 -30.49 2.67
CA TRP A 180 -47.38 -31.19 3.20
C TRP A 180 -48.10 -30.47 4.35
N ALA A 181 -47.85 -29.18 4.56
CA ALA A 181 -48.61 -28.36 5.50
C ALA A 181 -49.56 -27.43 4.71
N GLY A 182 -50.56 -28.00 4.07
CA GLY A 182 -51.68 -27.35 3.42
C GLY A 182 -52.87 -28.25 3.33
#